data_67ce75609ae2fef6c471f3e9e5d0fe46
#
_entry.id   67ce75609ae2fef6c471f3e9e5d0fe46
#
_cell.length_a   1.000
_cell.length_b   1.000
_cell.length_c   1.000
_cell.angle_alpha   90.00
_cell.angle_beta   90.00
_cell.angle_gamma   90.00
#
_symmetry.space_group_name_H-M   'P 1'
#
loop_
_entity.id
_entity.type
_entity.pdbx_description
1 polymer ?
#
loop_
_entity_poly.entity_id
_entity_poly.type
_entity_poly.pdbx_seq_one_letter_code
_entity_poly.pdbx_strand_id
1 'polypeptide(L)'
;MNAGMLVCSGDVLLLFNPLQIDFYGKGAAALSIKEPAEIGKNHGVYRVDSEGNVGGFLHKKTVEQLQKLGASDDQGNVDIDTGAVIFNSEMLQALYQLVDTKEKFAAYVNESTRLSFYADFLYPLASDSTLEQYYKETPEGDFTPELEQCRTELWSVLHPYQMKLIRMSPAAFIHFGTTKELRELMTERMDEFYYLGWTSNINTNREEADFAASNSYVSPNAEIGKGSYLEDCMIRNKSQIGEECVISGVTLDGQTIPAHTVLHGLKQQNGKFVVRMYGVSDNPKEALLFGKTLPMPLWEAAIYPVCDSMEEAVHQTLEAWREGFPIREDAISLKDSFNQADLSALMPWQEKVSDKVELEEILEAIDRKENLTRLVEQMRDGISERVKGELLKEAQRLSETELDQFSRKIRIYYVLSCFDEKYMDSCFATISSGILAGAVKGLCYDADAKMGKDQVTVNLPVRVNWGGGWSDTPPYCMEHGGTVLNAAVMLDGNCPIEVVVKKVDEPVIVLASADSGAEQTFTDISSLQDSSNPYDPFALHKAALIACGVI
;
A
#
# COMPACT_ATOMS: atom_id res chain seq x y z
N MET A 1 -39.02 3.64 2.36
CA MET A 1 -38.52 2.25 2.41
C MET A 1 -38.86 1.68 3.78
N ASN A 2 -39.50 0.51 3.84
CA ASN A 2 -39.73 -0.18 5.10
C ASN A 2 -38.37 -0.73 5.60
N ALA A 3 -38.25 -0.97 6.92
CA ALA A 3 -37.07 -1.62 7.45
C ALA A 3 -36.87 -3.00 6.80
N GLY A 4 -35.63 -3.34 6.50
CA GLY A 4 -35.28 -4.60 5.81
C GLY A 4 -33.78 -4.83 5.84
N MET A 5 -33.33 -5.82 5.10
CA MET A 5 -31.92 -6.21 4.93
C MET A 5 -31.58 -6.21 3.44
N LEU A 6 -30.50 -5.57 3.07
CA LEU A 6 -29.87 -5.70 1.76
C LEU A 6 -28.77 -6.77 1.86
N VAL A 7 -28.89 -7.80 1.03
CA VAL A 7 -27.87 -8.84 0.83
C VAL A 7 -27.14 -8.53 -0.46
N CYS A 8 -25.81 -8.50 -0.44
CA CYS A 8 -24.97 -8.28 -1.61
C CYS A 8 -23.94 -9.41 -1.74
N SER A 9 -23.65 -9.82 -2.98
CA SER A 9 -22.51 -10.70 -3.27
C SER A 9 -21.19 -10.02 -2.90
N GLY A 10 -20.24 -10.79 -2.38
CA GLY A 10 -18.94 -10.28 -1.95
C GLY A 10 -17.92 -10.06 -3.08
N ASP A 11 -18.23 -10.57 -4.28
CA ASP A 11 -17.43 -10.51 -5.49
C ASP A 11 -18.00 -9.56 -6.56
N VAL A 12 -18.86 -8.63 -6.12
CA VAL A 12 -19.52 -7.64 -6.98
C VAL A 12 -19.39 -6.26 -6.39
N LEU A 13 -19.03 -5.29 -7.20
CA LEU A 13 -19.23 -3.88 -6.94
C LEU A 13 -20.38 -3.38 -7.81
N LEU A 14 -21.47 -2.95 -7.17
CA LEU A 14 -22.65 -2.42 -7.82
C LEU A 14 -22.75 -0.92 -7.58
N LEU A 15 -22.70 -0.14 -8.66
CA LEU A 15 -22.80 1.30 -8.64
C LEU A 15 -24.18 1.72 -9.16
N PHE A 16 -24.97 2.41 -8.35
CA PHE A 16 -26.32 2.84 -8.71
C PHE A 16 -26.76 4.05 -7.87
N ASN A 17 -27.81 4.71 -8.33
CA ASN A 17 -28.45 5.74 -7.53
C ASN A 17 -29.45 5.09 -6.55
N PRO A 18 -29.21 5.16 -5.23
CA PRO A 18 -30.11 4.54 -4.24
C PRO A 18 -31.54 5.10 -4.25
N LEU A 19 -31.77 6.28 -4.81
CA LEU A 19 -33.11 6.85 -4.97
C LEU A 19 -33.98 6.11 -5.99
N GLN A 20 -33.41 5.24 -6.81
CA GLN A 20 -34.11 4.35 -7.73
C GLN A 20 -34.78 3.16 -7.02
N ILE A 21 -34.37 2.87 -5.77
CA ILE A 21 -34.97 1.80 -4.99
C ILE A 21 -36.29 2.23 -4.41
N ASP A 22 -37.37 1.86 -5.08
CA ASP A 22 -38.77 2.08 -4.63
C ASP A 22 -39.39 0.73 -4.26
N PHE A 23 -39.10 0.25 -3.04
CA PHE A 23 -39.63 -1.01 -2.54
C PHE A 23 -40.35 -0.81 -1.20
N TYR A 24 -41.68 -0.88 -1.26
CA TYR A 24 -42.59 -0.81 -0.11
C TYR A 24 -43.40 -2.11 0.06
N GLY A 25 -43.10 -3.14 -0.74
CA GLY A 25 -43.83 -4.40 -0.76
C GLY A 25 -43.48 -5.32 0.40
N LYS A 26 -44.24 -6.41 0.50
CA LYS A 26 -43.94 -7.57 1.33
C LYS A 26 -43.07 -8.52 0.53
N GLY A 27 -42.14 -9.20 1.20
CA GLY A 27 -41.26 -10.18 0.57
C GLY A 27 -39.89 -9.63 0.18
N ALA A 28 -39.48 -9.81 -1.06
CA ALA A 28 -38.15 -9.46 -1.54
C ALA A 28 -38.19 -8.52 -2.76
N ALA A 29 -37.05 -7.84 -3.03
CA ALA A 29 -36.81 -7.14 -4.28
C ALA A 29 -35.38 -7.45 -4.78
N ALA A 30 -35.27 -7.95 -6.00
CA ALA A 30 -34.00 -8.17 -6.67
C ALA A 30 -33.58 -6.90 -7.41
N LEU A 31 -32.34 -6.44 -7.21
CA LEU A 31 -31.77 -5.36 -7.96
C LEU A 31 -31.14 -5.90 -9.25
N SER A 32 -31.47 -5.30 -10.38
CA SER A 32 -31.07 -5.79 -11.70
C SER A 32 -30.62 -4.65 -12.59
N ILE A 33 -29.80 -4.96 -13.57
CA ILE A 33 -29.44 -4.10 -14.69
C ILE A 33 -29.79 -4.79 -16.01
N LYS A 34 -30.02 -3.99 -17.05
CA LYS A 34 -30.23 -4.50 -18.41
C LYS A 34 -28.90 -4.59 -19.13
N GLU A 35 -28.56 -5.80 -19.60
CA GLU A 35 -27.35 -6.05 -20.37
C GLU A 35 -27.63 -6.94 -21.57
N PRO A 36 -26.79 -6.95 -22.63
CA PRO A 36 -26.90 -7.88 -23.72
C PRO A 36 -26.89 -9.35 -23.25
N ALA A 37 -27.69 -10.19 -23.91
CA ALA A 37 -27.79 -11.63 -23.57
C ALA A 37 -26.44 -12.35 -23.65
N GLU A 38 -25.50 -11.85 -24.46
CA GLU A 38 -24.11 -12.35 -24.54
C GLU A 38 -23.35 -12.20 -23.21
N ILE A 39 -23.63 -11.16 -22.44
CA ILE A 39 -23.12 -10.99 -21.08
C ILE A 39 -23.92 -11.86 -20.12
N GLY A 40 -25.25 -11.83 -20.26
CA GLY A 40 -26.18 -12.59 -19.41
C GLY A 40 -25.96 -14.10 -19.38
N LYS A 41 -25.40 -14.69 -20.45
CA LYS A 41 -25.11 -16.14 -20.48
C LYS A 41 -24.10 -16.60 -19.39
N ASN A 42 -23.30 -15.68 -18.88
CA ASN A 42 -22.29 -15.96 -17.85
C ASN A 42 -22.79 -15.72 -16.43
N HIS A 43 -23.97 -15.11 -16.29
CA HIS A 43 -24.56 -14.70 -15.01
C HIS A 43 -25.92 -15.33 -14.76
N GLY A 44 -26.52 -15.00 -13.64
CA GLY A 44 -27.93 -15.24 -13.39
C GLY A 44 -28.78 -14.22 -14.18
N VAL A 45 -29.91 -14.65 -14.70
CA VAL A 45 -30.87 -13.80 -15.44
C VAL A 45 -32.25 -13.97 -14.85
N TYR A 46 -32.92 -12.86 -14.58
CA TYR A 46 -34.30 -12.85 -14.15
C TYR A 46 -35.26 -12.86 -15.35
N ARG A 47 -36.28 -13.72 -15.28
CA ARG A 47 -37.46 -13.61 -16.15
C ARG A 47 -38.58 -12.97 -15.36
N VAL A 48 -39.23 -11.98 -15.93
CA VAL A 48 -40.24 -11.16 -15.27
C VAL A 48 -41.63 -11.54 -15.74
N ASP A 49 -42.59 -11.63 -14.82
CA ASP A 49 -44.01 -11.81 -15.12
C ASP A 49 -44.69 -10.50 -15.56
N SER A 50 -45.97 -10.56 -15.90
CA SER A 50 -46.75 -9.41 -16.36
C SER A 50 -46.99 -8.34 -15.27
N GLU A 51 -46.75 -8.65 -14.00
CA GLU A 51 -46.94 -7.77 -12.86
C GLU A 51 -45.63 -7.12 -12.41
N GLY A 52 -44.51 -7.48 -13.04
CA GLY A 52 -43.17 -6.97 -12.72
C GLY A 52 -42.49 -7.72 -11.56
N ASN A 53 -42.99 -8.90 -11.22
CA ASN A 53 -42.33 -9.78 -10.27
C ASN A 53 -41.38 -10.74 -11.00
N VAL A 54 -40.43 -11.30 -10.27
CA VAL A 54 -39.56 -12.35 -10.80
C VAL A 54 -40.38 -13.64 -10.99
N GLY A 55 -40.62 -14.00 -12.25
CA GLY A 55 -41.28 -15.23 -12.64
C GLY A 55 -40.36 -16.43 -12.61
N GLY A 56 -39.07 -16.25 -12.87
CA GLY A 56 -38.09 -17.32 -12.83
C GLY A 56 -36.66 -16.78 -12.77
N PHE A 57 -35.76 -17.57 -12.22
CA PHE A 57 -34.35 -17.34 -12.18
C PHE A 57 -33.62 -18.33 -13.09
N LEU A 58 -32.86 -17.85 -14.06
CA LEU A 58 -32.19 -18.63 -15.09
C LEU A 58 -30.68 -18.51 -14.92
N HIS A 59 -30.02 -19.56 -14.45
CA HIS A 59 -28.60 -19.56 -14.17
C HIS A 59 -27.80 -20.08 -15.37
N LYS A 60 -26.86 -19.29 -15.90
CA LYS A 60 -25.90 -19.68 -16.98
C LYS A 60 -26.54 -20.38 -18.17
N LYS A 61 -27.58 -19.78 -18.74
CA LYS A 61 -28.26 -20.31 -19.94
C LYS A 61 -27.62 -19.70 -21.20
N THR A 62 -27.62 -20.48 -22.31
CA THR A 62 -27.17 -19.93 -23.61
C THR A 62 -28.10 -18.83 -24.09
N VAL A 63 -27.63 -17.99 -25.02
CA VAL A 63 -28.42 -16.87 -25.59
C VAL A 63 -29.72 -17.43 -26.20
N GLU A 64 -29.66 -18.55 -26.94
CA GLU A 64 -30.83 -19.17 -27.56
C GLU A 64 -31.82 -19.70 -26.48
N GLN A 65 -31.31 -20.22 -25.37
CA GLN A 65 -32.16 -20.65 -24.26
C GLN A 65 -32.84 -19.47 -23.58
N LEU A 66 -32.12 -18.37 -23.35
CA LEU A 66 -32.66 -17.13 -22.76
C LEU A 66 -33.79 -16.56 -23.63
N GLN A 67 -33.60 -16.53 -24.95
CA GLN A 67 -34.61 -16.08 -25.91
C GLN A 67 -35.84 -17.02 -25.90
N LYS A 68 -35.62 -18.34 -25.96
CA LYS A 68 -36.69 -19.33 -25.95
C LYS A 68 -37.54 -19.32 -24.68
N LEU A 69 -36.92 -18.97 -23.55
CA LEU A 69 -37.59 -18.90 -22.24
C LEU A 69 -38.23 -17.51 -21.99
N GLY A 70 -38.16 -16.60 -22.96
CA GLY A 70 -38.74 -15.25 -22.87
C GLY A 70 -38.08 -14.34 -21.85
N ALA A 71 -36.77 -14.53 -21.61
CA ALA A 71 -35.99 -13.70 -20.71
C ALA A 71 -35.33 -12.50 -21.39
N SER A 72 -35.26 -12.47 -22.74
CA SER A 72 -34.72 -11.38 -23.51
C SER A 72 -35.84 -10.46 -24.03
N ASP A 73 -35.57 -9.16 -24.07
CA ASP A 73 -36.44 -8.19 -24.72
C ASP A 73 -36.22 -8.11 -26.24
N ASP A 74 -37.00 -7.23 -26.91
CA ASP A 74 -36.95 -7.06 -28.38
C ASP A 74 -35.59 -6.53 -28.89
N GLN A 75 -34.73 -5.98 -27.99
CA GLN A 75 -33.39 -5.49 -28.32
C GLN A 75 -32.31 -6.55 -28.03
N GLY A 76 -32.71 -7.72 -27.52
CA GLY A 76 -31.79 -8.80 -27.16
C GLY A 76 -31.13 -8.61 -25.78
N ASN A 77 -31.64 -7.68 -24.95
CA ASN A 77 -31.13 -7.49 -23.59
C ASN A 77 -31.89 -8.35 -22.58
N VAL A 78 -31.22 -8.67 -21.50
CA VAL A 78 -31.73 -9.47 -20.38
C VAL A 78 -31.59 -8.71 -19.05
N ASP A 79 -32.38 -9.09 -18.06
CA ASP A 79 -32.28 -8.60 -16.70
C ASP A 79 -31.26 -9.42 -15.92
N ILE A 80 -30.03 -8.90 -15.76
CA ILE A 80 -28.95 -9.61 -15.04
C ILE A 80 -29.20 -9.56 -13.55
N ASP A 81 -28.96 -10.68 -12.87
CA ASP A 81 -28.79 -10.73 -11.44
C ASP A 81 -27.48 -10.04 -11.03
N THR A 82 -27.61 -9.01 -10.20
CA THR A 82 -26.47 -8.23 -9.69
C THR A 82 -25.93 -8.77 -8.37
N GLY A 83 -26.47 -9.89 -7.87
CA GLY A 83 -26.12 -10.40 -6.55
C GLY A 83 -26.62 -9.52 -5.39
N ALA A 84 -27.53 -8.57 -5.65
CA ALA A 84 -28.06 -7.67 -4.64
C ALA A 84 -29.58 -7.84 -4.50
N VAL A 85 -30.04 -8.23 -3.30
CA VAL A 85 -31.46 -8.49 -3.00
C VAL A 85 -31.85 -7.85 -1.68
N ILE A 86 -32.99 -7.20 -1.67
CA ILE A 86 -33.59 -6.60 -0.48
C ILE A 86 -34.65 -7.55 0.06
N PHE A 87 -34.57 -7.88 1.34
CA PHE A 87 -35.62 -8.59 2.09
C PHE A 87 -36.30 -7.62 3.04
N ASN A 88 -37.64 -7.63 3.07
CA ASN A 88 -38.37 -6.82 4.03
C ASN A 88 -38.34 -7.44 5.43
N SER A 89 -38.63 -6.63 6.46
CA SER A 89 -38.56 -7.06 7.85
C SER A 89 -39.55 -8.17 8.21
N GLU A 90 -40.74 -8.23 7.56
CA GLU A 90 -41.72 -9.27 7.82
C GLU A 90 -41.21 -10.64 7.39
N MET A 91 -40.64 -10.74 6.17
CA MET A 91 -40.06 -11.97 5.67
C MET A 91 -38.80 -12.39 6.48
N LEU A 92 -37.97 -11.41 6.88
CA LEU A 92 -36.81 -11.68 7.73
C LEU A 92 -37.22 -12.26 9.10
N GLN A 93 -38.30 -11.76 9.70
CA GLN A 93 -38.81 -12.33 10.94
C GLN A 93 -39.31 -13.75 10.76
N ALA A 94 -39.97 -14.06 9.64
CA ALA A 94 -40.39 -15.41 9.33
C ALA A 94 -39.19 -16.38 9.14
N LEU A 95 -38.16 -15.93 8.43
CA LEU A 95 -36.90 -16.69 8.28
C LEU A 95 -36.17 -16.87 9.62
N TYR A 96 -36.14 -15.84 10.46
CA TYR A 96 -35.50 -15.91 11.76
C TYR A 96 -36.09 -16.99 12.67
N GLN A 97 -37.40 -17.25 12.58
CA GLN A 97 -38.06 -18.29 13.35
C GLN A 97 -37.58 -19.73 13.02
N LEU A 98 -36.97 -19.91 11.84
CA LEU A 98 -36.34 -21.19 11.46
C LEU A 98 -34.99 -21.39 12.17
N VAL A 99 -34.35 -20.35 12.70
CA VAL A 99 -33.00 -20.38 13.26
C VAL A 99 -32.90 -19.70 14.64
N ASP A 100 -34.00 -19.49 15.31
CA ASP A 100 -34.11 -18.71 16.57
C ASP A 100 -33.56 -19.43 17.80
N THR A 101 -33.23 -20.73 17.69
CA THR A 101 -32.52 -21.49 18.73
C THR A 101 -31.23 -22.07 18.18
N LYS A 102 -30.31 -22.47 19.09
CA LYS A 102 -29.04 -23.10 18.68
C LYS A 102 -29.25 -24.41 17.90
N GLU A 103 -30.23 -25.19 18.32
CA GLU A 103 -30.56 -26.46 17.70
C GLU A 103 -31.12 -26.26 16.29
N LYS A 104 -32.06 -25.34 16.12
CA LYS A 104 -32.58 -24.96 14.81
C LYS A 104 -31.48 -24.36 13.94
N PHE A 105 -30.66 -23.44 14.45
CA PHE A 105 -29.55 -22.88 13.70
C PHE A 105 -28.60 -23.96 13.18
N ALA A 106 -28.24 -24.93 14.01
CA ALA A 106 -27.38 -26.05 13.63
C ALA A 106 -27.97 -26.95 12.56
N ALA A 107 -29.31 -27.04 12.45
CA ALA A 107 -29.96 -27.80 11.39
C ALA A 107 -29.84 -27.19 10.00
N TYR A 108 -29.76 -25.83 9.93
CA TYR A 108 -29.63 -25.10 8.66
C TYR A 108 -28.19 -24.77 8.29
N VAL A 109 -27.32 -24.54 9.30
CA VAL A 109 -25.94 -24.09 9.09
C VAL A 109 -24.98 -25.22 9.44
N ASN A 110 -24.76 -26.10 8.49
CA ASN A 110 -23.86 -27.27 8.60
C ASN A 110 -23.43 -27.75 7.22
N GLU A 111 -22.46 -28.67 7.16
CA GLU A 111 -21.91 -29.21 5.92
C GLU A 111 -22.85 -30.16 5.16
N SER A 112 -23.88 -30.75 5.79
CA SER A 112 -24.81 -31.65 5.13
C SER A 112 -25.97 -30.93 4.43
N THR A 113 -26.33 -29.73 4.88
CA THR A 113 -27.39 -28.92 4.24
C THR A 113 -26.84 -27.98 3.17
N ARG A 114 -25.72 -27.30 3.42
CA ARG A 114 -25.03 -26.36 2.49
C ARG A 114 -26.00 -25.55 1.62
N LEU A 115 -26.85 -24.75 2.26
CA LEU A 115 -27.89 -23.98 1.58
C LEU A 115 -27.27 -22.95 0.62
N SER A 116 -27.81 -22.92 -0.60
CA SER A 116 -27.48 -21.96 -1.64
C SER A 116 -28.39 -20.73 -1.54
N PHE A 117 -27.81 -19.53 -1.62
CA PHE A 117 -28.61 -18.32 -1.66
C PHE A 117 -29.57 -18.31 -2.86
N TYR A 118 -29.11 -18.70 -4.03
CA TYR A 118 -29.88 -18.68 -5.25
C TYR A 118 -30.92 -19.83 -5.31
N ALA A 119 -30.47 -21.05 -5.14
CA ALA A 119 -31.32 -22.22 -5.27
C ALA A 119 -32.31 -22.36 -4.10
N ASP A 120 -31.86 -22.00 -2.88
CA ASP A 120 -32.65 -22.31 -1.68
C ASP A 120 -33.46 -21.12 -1.14
N PHE A 121 -32.99 -19.86 -1.37
CA PHE A 121 -33.70 -18.68 -0.89
C PHE A 121 -34.44 -17.91 -2.01
N LEU A 122 -33.85 -17.75 -3.20
CA LEU A 122 -34.46 -16.94 -4.26
C LEU A 122 -35.45 -17.75 -5.10
N TYR A 123 -35.18 -19.02 -5.35
CA TYR A 123 -36.05 -19.85 -6.17
C TYR A 123 -37.51 -19.95 -5.64
N PRO A 124 -37.77 -20.15 -4.34
CA PRO A 124 -39.14 -20.17 -3.81
C PRO A 124 -39.93 -18.86 -3.98
N LEU A 125 -39.23 -17.74 -4.14
CA LEU A 125 -39.82 -16.41 -4.32
C LEU A 125 -40.23 -16.09 -5.77
N ALA A 126 -39.85 -16.95 -6.73
CA ALA A 126 -40.23 -16.77 -8.12
C ALA A 126 -41.68 -17.22 -8.33
N SER A 127 -42.51 -16.42 -9.03
CA SER A 127 -43.96 -16.66 -9.17
C SER A 127 -44.31 -17.94 -9.96
N ASP A 128 -43.41 -18.41 -10.83
CA ASP A 128 -43.61 -19.64 -11.61
C ASP A 128 -42.95 -20.87 -10.98
N SER A 129 -42.35 -20.75 -9.78
CA SER A 129 -41.70 -21.84 -9.10
C SER A 129 -42.69 -22.87 -8.57
N THR A 130 -42.26 -24.12 -8.53
CA THR A 130 -43.05 -25.24 -7.96
C THR A 130 -42.18 -26.05 -6.99
N LEU A 131 -42.80 -26.64 -5.97
CA LEU A 131 -42.09 -27.44 -4.99
C LEU A 131 -41.38 -28.64 -5.64
N GLU A 132 -41.99 -29.25 -6.65
CA GLU A 132 -41.37 -30.38 -7.37
C GLU A 132 -40.10 -30.00 -8.12
N GLN A 133 -40.07 -28.81 -8.75
CA GLN A 133 -38.90 -28.31 -9.43
C GLN A 133 -37.84 -27.82 -8.41
N TYR A 134 -38.27 -27.23 -7.30
CA TYR A 134 -37.40 -26.77 -6.22
C TYR A 134 -36.55 -27.92 -5.65
N TYR A 135 -37.14 -29.11 -5.46
CA TYR A 135 -36.36 -30.29 -5.06
C TYR A 135 -35.31 -30.73 -6.10
N LYS A 136 -35.52 -30.36 -7.38
CA LYS A 136 -34.61 -30.72 -8.48
C LYS A 136 -33.53 -29.67 -8.74
N GLU A 137 -33.61 -28.51 -8.07
CA GLU A 137 -32.56 -27.47 -8.20
C GLU A 137 -31.23 -28.00 -7.69
N THR A 138 -30.15 -27.65 -8.41
CA THR A 138 -28.80 -28.14 -8.12
C THR A 138 -28.36 -27.63 -6.74
N PRO A 139 -28.04 -28.52 -5.79
CA PRO A 139 -27.52 -28.11 -4.48
C PRO A 139 -26.05 -27.65 -4.56
N GLU A 140 -25.59 -26.94 -3.55
CA GLU A 140 -24.17 -26.57 -3.41
C GLU A 140 -23.28 -27.78 -3.00
N GLY A 141 -23.88 -28.80 -2.41
CA GLY A 141 -23.25 -30.07 -2.04
C GLY A 141 -24.05 -31.24 -2.59
N ASP A 142 -24.04 -32.36 -1.88
CA ASP A 142 -24.87 -33.50 -2.18
C ASP A 142 -26.32 -33.24 -1.78
N PHE A 143 -27.28 -33.82 -2.50
CA PHE A 143 -28.68 -33.77 -2.10
C PHE A 143 -28.93 -34.77 -0.95
N THR A 144 -29.05 -34.25 0.25
CA THR A 144 -29.24 -35.04 1.48
C THR A 144 -30.69 -34.99 1.97
N PRO A 145 -31.16 -35.96 2.79
CA PRO A 145 -32.48 -35.87 3.45
C PRO A 145 -32.63 -34.62 4.32
N GLU A 146 -31.55 -34.16 4.95
CA GLU A 146 -31.51 -32.93 5.76
C GLU A 146 -31.75 -31.70 4.88
N LEU A 147 -31.13 -31.63 3.71
CA LEU A 147 -31.36 -30.54 2.74
C LEU A 147 -32.82 -30.56 2.23
N GLU A 148 -33.37 -31.73 1.93
CA GLU A 148 -34.78 -31.89 1.50
C GLU A 148 -35.74 -31.34 2.57
N GLN A 149 -35.52 -31.68 3.83
CA GLN A 149 -36.31 -31.14 4.94
C GLN A 149 -36.18 -29.63 5.02
N CYS A 150 -34.96 -29.07 5.02
CA CYS A 150 -34.73 -27.63 5.03
C CYS A 150 -35.41 -26.92 3.85
N ARG A 151 -35.35 -27.51 2.63
CA ARG A 151 -36.06 -26.97 1.46
C ARG A 151 -37.57 -26.96 1.66
N THR A 152 -38.15 -28.00 2.27
CA THR A 152 -39.58 -28.06 2.57
C THR A 152 -40.01 -26.94 3.51
N GLU A 153 -39.24 -26.71 4.55
CA GLU A 153 -39.51 -25.66 5.53
C GLU A 153 -39.30 -24.25 4.94
N LEU A 154 -38.20 -24.03 4.20
CA LEU A 154 -37.93 -22.78 3.48
C LEU A 154 -39.04 -22.48 2.46
N TRP A 155 -39.49 -23.47 1.70
CA TRP A 155 -40.61 -23.30 0.77
C TRP A 155 -41.87 -22.79 1.48
N SER A 156 -42.23 -23.42 2.61
CA SER A 156 -43.42 -23.02 3.36
C SER A 156 -43.37 -21.57 3.87
N VAL A 157 -42.16 -21.07 4.17
CA VAL A 157 -41.94 -19.72 4.66
C VAL A 157 -41.81 -18.69 3.54
N LEU A 158 -41.11 -19.04 2.44
CA LEU A 158 -40.75 -18.09 1.39
C LEU A 158 -41.77 -18.00 0.26
N HIS A 159 -42.36 -19.12 -0.17
CA HIS A 159 -43.29 -19.16 -1.31
C HIS A 159 -44.54 -18.27 -1.18
N PRO A 160 -45.06 -17.96 0.03
CA PRO A 160 -46.14 -16.96 0.18
C PRO A 160 -45.76 -15.54 -0.17
N TYR A 161 -44.47 -15.25 -0.27
CA TYR A 161 -43.96 -13.93 -0.65
C TYR A 161 -43.62 -13.87 -2.15
N GLN A 162 -43.55 -12.67 -2.67
CA GLN A 162 -43.12 -12.40 -4.04
C GLN A 162 -41.80 -11.63 -4.06
N MET A 163 -41.03 -11.80 -5.12
CA MET A 163 -39.79 -11.04 -5.38
C MET A 163 -40.02 -10.07 -6.53
N LYS A 164 -40.00 -8.78 -6.23
CA LYS A 164 -40.12 -7.72 -7.24
C LYS A 164 -38.77 -7.48 -7.93
N LEU A 165 -38.81 -7.22 -9.25
CA LEU A 165 -37.61 -6.81 -9.97
C LEU A 165 -37.51 -5.27 -9.99
N ILE A 166 -36.38 -4.73 -9.51
CA ILE A 166 -36.04 -3.31 -9.59
C ILE A 166 -34.88 -3.14 -10.58
N ARG A 167 -35.18 -2.51 -11.72
CA ARG A 167 -34.17 -2.19 -12.72
C ARG A 167 -33.52 -0.87 -12.40
N MET A 168 -32.20 -0.88 -12.29
CA MET A 168 -31.40 0.32 -12.05
C MET A 168 -30.82 0.85 -13.36
N SER A 169 -30.95 2.17 -13.58
CA SER A 169 -30.40 2.85 -14.76
C SER A 169 -30.30 4.36 -14.51
N PRO A 170 -29.11 5.02 -14.63
CA PRO A 170 -27.83 4.36 -14.91
C PRO A 170 -27.30 3.54 -13.74
N ALA A 171 -26.59 2.46 -14.04
CA ALA A 171 -25.91 1.62 -13.05
C ALA A 171 -24.71 0.94 -13.71
N ALA A 172 -23.73 0.54 -12.91
CA ALA A 172 -22.62 -0.29 -13.37
C ALA A 172 -22.48 -1.52 -12.46
N PHE A 173 -22.26 -2.66 -13.07
CA PHE A 173 -22.07 -3.95 -12.42
C PHE A 173 -20.67 -4.46 -12.75
N ILE A 174 -19.81 -4.53 -11.74
CA ILE A 174 -18.41 -4.94 -11.86
C ILE A 174 -18.27 -6.24 -11.10
N HIS A 175 -18.08 -7.34 -11.82
CA HIS A 175 -17.92 -8.67 -11.27
C HIS A 175 -16.45 -9.09 -11.35
N PHE A 176 -15.93 -9.67 -10.26
CA PHE A 176 -14.56 -10.18 -10.14
C PHE A 176 -14.53 -11.49 -9.33
N GLY A 177 -15.43 -12.39 -9.67
CA GLY A 177 -15.62 -13.68 -8.98
C GLY A 177 -14.53 -14.72 -9.23
N THR A 178 -13.55 -14.43 -10.11
CA THR A 178 -12.39 -15.28 -10.33
C THR A 178 -11.09 -14.46 -10.26
N THR A 179 -9.99 -15.12 -9.92
CA THR A 179 -8.67 -14.47 -9.89
C THR A 179 -8.29 -13.88 -11.26
N LYS A 180 -8.70 -14.54 -12.34
CA LYS A 180 -8.51 -14.04 -13.70
C LYS A 180 -9.27 -12.73 -13.95
N GLU A 181 -10.55 -12.68 -13.59
CA GLU A 181 -11.37 -11.46 -13.74
C GLU A 181 -10.83 -10.30 -12.89
N LEU A 182 -10.38 -10.58 -11.64
CA LEU A 182 -9.73 -9.58 -10.82
C LEU A 182 -8.46 -9.05 -11.51
N ARG A 183 -7.59 -9.92 -12.01
CA ARG A 183 -6.38 -9.50 -12.72
C ARG A 183 -6.72 -8.63 -13.95
N GLU A 184 -7.64 -9.09 -14.79
CA GLU A 184 -8.07 -8.36 -15.98
C GLU A 184 -8.66 -6.99 -15.62
N LEU A 185 -9.45 -6.91 -14.56
CA LEU A 185 -9.99 -5.64 -14.05
C LEU A 185 -8.86 -4.69 -13.67
N MET A 186 -7.89 -5.16 -12.88
CA MET A 186 -6.81 -4.31 -12.34
C MET A 186 -5.78 -3.89 -13.40
N THR A 187 -5.57 -4.69 -14.45
CA THR A 187 -4.50 -4.48 -15.45
C THR A 187 -5.00 -4.02 -16.83
N GLU A 188 -6.14 -4.52 -17.29
CA GLU A 188 -6.59 -4.30 -18.68
C GLU A 188 -7.83 -3.41 -18.78
N ARG A 189 -8.67 -3.41 -17.74
CA ARG A 189 -9.98 -2.76 -17.75
C ARG A 189 -10.11 -1.58 -16.80
N MET A 190 -9.06 -1.21 -16.10
CA MET A 190 -9.10 -0.13 -15.12
C MET A 190 -9.53 1.21 -15.75
N ASP A 191 -9.13 1.45 -17.01
CA ASP A 191 -9.48 2.66 -17.75
C ASP A 191 -10.99 2.82 -17.98
N GLU A 192 -11.75 1.72 -18.00
CA GLU A 192 -13.22 1.75 -18.09
C GLU A 192 -13.84 2.46 -16.88
N PHE A 193 -13.13 2.50 -15.75
CA PHE A 193 -13.59 3.01 -14.46
C PHE A 193 -12.82 4.23 -13.94
N TYR A 194 -11.97 4.85 -14.79
CA TYR A 194 -11.19 6.01 -14.38
C TYR A 194 -12.05 7.17 -13.85
N TYR A 195 -13.33 7.26 -14.30
CA TYR A 195 -14.29 8.28 -13.84
C TYR A 195 -14.65 8.12 -12.35
N LEU A 196 -14.34 6.99 -11.73
CA LEU A 196 -14.45 6.75 -10.29
C LEU A 196 -13.20 7.21 -9.51
N GLY A 197 -12.19 7.71 -10.20
CA GLY A 197 -10.89 8.03 -9.62
C GLY A 197 -10.00 6.79 -9.41
N TRP A 198 -10.33 5.68 -10.07
CA TRP A 198 -9.53 4.46 -9.98
C TRP A 198 -8.29 4.55 -10.85
N THR A 199 -7.21 3.93 -10.37
CA THR A 199 -5.93 3.82 -11.05
C THR A 199 -5.33 2.43 -10.80
N SER A 200 -4.55 1.95 -11.77
CA SER A 200 -3.88 0.64 -11.67
C SER A 200 -2.77 0.60 -10.64
N ASN A 201 -2.23 1.76 -10.26
CA ASN A 201 -1.11 1.86 -9.35
C ASN A 201 -1.47 2.77 -8.17
N ILE A 202 -1.51 2.18 -6.97
CA ILE A 202 -1.88 2.85 -5.72
C ILE A 202 -0.86 2.49 -4.66
N ASN A 203 -0.27 3.48 -4.01
CA ASN A 203 0.73 3.28 -2.95
C ASN A 203 1.84 2.32 -3.40
N THR A 204 2.54 2.68 -4.46
CA THR A 204 3.67 1.94 -5.03
C THR A 204 4.71 2.90 -5.59
N ASN A 205 5.97 2.48 -5.55
CA ASN A 205 7.08 3.24 -6.13
C ASN A 205 7.21 3.08 -7.67
N ARG A 206 6.20 2.51 -8.35
CA ARG A 206 6.19 2.26 -9.80
C ARG A 206 4.91 2.83 -10.42
N GLU A 207 4.91 4.14 -10.71
CA GLU A 207 3.74 4.84 -11.27
C GLU A 207 3.48 4.51 -12.74
N GLU A 208 4.54 4.36 -13.54
CA GLU A 208 4.44 4.04 -14.98
C GLU A 208 4.98 2.63 -15.23
N ALA A 209 4.09 1.65 -15.33
CA ALA A 209 4.47 0.25 -15.52
C ALA A 209 3.45 -0.52 -16.38
N ASP A 210 3.92 -1.56 -17.07
CA ASP A 210 3.08 -2.50 -17.83
C ASP A 210 2.35 -3.51 -16.90
N PHE A 211 2.35 -3.29 -15.60
CA PHE A 211 1.68 -4.08 -14.58
C PHE A 211 0.92 -3.18 -13.60
N ALA A 212 -0.01 -3.74 -12.87
CA ALA A 212 -0.74 -3.05 -11.82
C ALA A 212 -0.18 -3.40 -10.43
N ALA A 213 -0.16 -2.42 -9.52
CA ALA A 213 0.33 -2.61 -8.17
C ALA A 213 -0.50 -1.82 -7.15
N SER A 214 -0.90 -2.49 -6.07
CA SER A 214 -1.58 -1.89 -4.92
C SER A 214 -0.77 -2.17 -3.67
N ASN A 215 -0.43 -1.11 -2.91
CA ASN A 215 0.33 -1.21 -1.68
C ASN A 215 1.55 -2.15 -1.83
N SER A 216 2.43 -1.88 -2.81
CA SER A 216 3.53 -2.79 -3.15
C SER A 216 4.81 -2.04 -3.47
N TYR A 217 5.89 -2.47 -2.83
CA TYR A 217 7.24 -2.03 -3.16
C TYR A 217 7.88 -2.93 -4.21
N VAL A 218 8.41 -2.34 -5.27
CA VAL A 218 9.10 -3.06 -6.36
C VAL A 218 10.50 -2.48 -6.56
N SER A 219 11.52 -3.27 -6.26
CA SER A 219 12.92 -2.88 -6.47
C SER A 219 13.18 -2.46 -7.92
N PRO A 220 13.99 -1.43 -8.18
CA PRO A 220 14.40 -1.05 -9.54
C PRO A 220 15.06 -2.18 -10.33
N ASN A 221 15.63 -3.16 -9.66
CA ASN A 221 16.31 -4.31 -10.26
C ASN A 221 15.41 -5.55 -10.43
N ALA A 222 14.12 -5.46 -10.06
CA ALA A 222 13.15 -6.53 -10.27
C ALA A 222 12.52 -6.40 -11.67
N GLU A 223 12.21 -7.54 -12.27
CA GLU A 223 11.54 -7.63 -13.57
C GLU A 223 10.13 -8.17 -13.37
N ILE A 224 9.12 -7.40 -13.77
CA ILE A 224 7.72 -7.78 -13.65
C ILE A 224 7.12 -7.90 -15.05
N GLY A 225 6.57 -9.07 -15.35
CA GLY A 225 5.93 -9.37 -16.62
C GLY A 225 4.64 -8.55 -16.82
N LYS A 226 4.37 -8.22 -18.07
CA LYS A 226 3.20 -7.44 -18.49
C LYS A 226 1.89 -8.09 -18.03
N GLY A 227 0.91 -7.25 -17.65
CA GLY A 227 -0.42 -7.71 -17.25
C GLY A 227 -0.45 -8.44 -15.90
N SER A 228 0.62 -8.34 -15.09
CA SER A 228 0.64 -8.87 -13.73
C SER A 228 0.03 -7.87 -12.74
N TYR A 229 -0.58 -8.39 -11.68
CA TYR A 229 -1.12 -7.61 -10.55
C TYR A 229 -0.39 -7.98 -9.26
N LEU A 230 0.11 -6.96 -8.56
CA LEU A 230 0.80 -7.08 -7.29
C LEU A 230 -0.05 -6.44 -6.19
N GLU A 231 -0.21 -7.11 -5.04
CA GLU A 231 -0.97 -6.59 -3.92
C GLU A 231 -0.26 -6.91 -2.60
N ASP A 232 -0.04 -5.89 -1.77
CA ASP A 232 0.60 -6.04 -0.46
C ASP A 232 1.96 -6.77 -0.53
N CYS A 233 2.80 -6.44 -1.52
CA CYS A 233 4.04 -7.16 -1.81
C CYS A 233 5.30 -6.34 -1.56
N MET A 234 6.38 -7.03 -1.16
CA MET A 234 7.74 -6.50 -1.18
C MET A 234 8.58 -7.27 -2.18
N ILE A 235 8.76 -6.73 -3.38
CA ILE A 235 9.55 -7.36 -4.44
C ILE A 235 10.96 -6.76 -4.41
N ARG A 236 11.92 -7.54 -3.91
CA ARG A 236 13.31 -7.11 -3.67
C ARG A 236 14.26 -7.65 -4.72
N ASN A 237 15.45 -7.05 -4.77
CA ASN A 237 16.58 -7.48 -5.58
C ASN A 237 16.21 -7.82 -7.04
N LYS A 238 16.82 -8.87 -7.59
CA LYS A 238 16.63 -9.34 -8.97
C LYS A 238 15.52 -10.39 -9.07
N SER A 239 14.40 -10.18 -8.36
CA SER A 239 13.23 -11.05 -8.51
C SER A 239 12.64 -10.93 -9.91
N GLN A 240 12.18 -12.05 -10.47
CA GLN A 240 11.58 -12.11 -11.81
C GLN A 240 10.17 -12.68 -11.69
N ILE A 241 9.17 -11.93 -12.13
CA ILE A 241 7.77 -12.35 -12.16
C ILE A 241 7.37 -12.41 -13.64
N GLY A 242 6.83 -13.56 -14.04
CA GLY A 242 6.34 -13.78 -15.41
C GLY A 242 5.12 -12.91 -15.74
N GLU A 243 4.65 -13.01 -16.98
CA GLU A 243 3.48 -12.27 -17.46
C GLU A 243 2.18 -12.79 -16.82
N GLU A 244 1.19 -11.91 -16.71
CA GLU A 244 -0.19 -12.23 -16.27
C GLU A 244 -0.25 -12.98 -14.93
N CYS A 245 0.62 -12.62 -13.98
CA CYS A 245 0.60 -13.17 -12.63
C CYS A 245 -0.30 -12.36 -11.69
N VAL A 246 -0.71 -12.99 -10.58
CA VAL A 246 -1.32 -12.34 -9.42
C VAL A 246 -0.48 -12.71 -8.20
N ILE A 247 0.20 -11.72 -7.62
CA ILE A 247 1.09 -11.90 -6.48
C ILE A 247 0.53 -11.10 -5.31
N SER A 248 0.27 -11.74 -4.18
CA SER A 248 -0.34 -11.08 -3.03
C SER A 248 0.29 -11.53 -1.71
N GLY A 249 0.52 -10.58 -0.80
CA GLY A 249 0.90 -10.83 0.58
C GLY A 249 2.27 -11.49 0.80
N VAL A 250 3.24 -11.30 -0.11
CA VAL A 250 4.54 -11.97 -0.05
C VAL A 250 5.72 -11.00 -0.10
N THR A 251 6.86 -11.47 0.39
CA THR A 251 8.18 -10.91 0.09
C THR A 251 8.91 -11.83 -0.88
N LEU A 252 9.35 -11.30 -2.02
CA LEU A 252 10.24 -11.97 -2.96
C LEU A 252 11.62 -11.31 -2.93
N ASP A 253 12.68 -12.11 -2.92
CA ASP A 253 14.07 -11.66 -2.85
C ASP A 253 14.96 -12.53 -3.77
N GLY A 254 14.93 -12.23 -5.07
CA GLY A 254 15.70 -12.94 -6.09
C GLY A 254 15.02 -14.21 -6.64
N GLN A 255 13.75 -14.49 -6.29
CA GLN A 255 13.04 -15.65 -6.86
C GLN A 255 12.50 -15.35 -8.27
N THR A 256 12.28 -16.44 -9.01
CA THR A 256 11.62 -16.41 -10.32
C THR A 256 10.26 -17.09 -10.23
N ILE A 257 9.21 -16.36 -10.59
CA ILE A 257 7.82 -16.84 -10.62
C ILE A 257 7.42 -17.05 -12.08
N PRO A 258 6.90 -18.24 -12.46
CA PRO A 258 6.46 -18.50 -13.83
C PRO A 258 5.25 -17.65 -14.21
N ALA A 259 5.06 -17.42 -15.52
CA ALA A 259 3.90 -16.70 -16.04
C ALA A 259 2.57 -17.38 -15.67
N HIS A 260 1.48 -16.62 -15.71
CA HIS A 260 0.10 -17.07 -15.44
C HIS A 260 -0.09 -17.71 -14.06
N THR A 261 0.67 -17.23 -13.07
CA THR A 261 0.70 -17.80 -11.72
C THR A 261 0.01 -16.89 -10.70
N VAL A 262 -0.80 -17.49 -9.84
CA VAL A 262 -1.21 -16.90 -8.57
C VAL A 262 -0.23 -17.34 -7.49
N LEU A 263 0.34 -16.39 -6.76
CA LEU A 263 1.17 -16.63 -5.58
C LEU A 263 0.63 -15.79 -4.43
N HIS A 264 0.11 -16.44 -3.38
CA HIS A 264 -0.52 -15.74 -2.28
C HIS A 264 0.00 -16.24 -0.93
N GLY A 265 0.57 -15.33 -0.16
CA GLY A 265 1.09 -15.59 1.19
C GLY A 265 0.04 -15.37 2.27
N LEU A 266 -0.02 -16.29 3.23
CA LEU A 266 -0.90 -16.21 4.40
C LEU A 266 -0.15 -16.56 5.68
N LYS A 267 -0.41 -15.77 6.72
CA LYS A 267 -0.08 -16.18 8.09
C LYS A 267 -1.23 -17.02 8.65
N GLN A 268 -0.90 -18.10 9.36
CA GLN A 268 -1.85 -18.99 9.98
C GLN A 268 -2.04 -18.65 11.47
N GLN A 269 -3.18 -19.04 12.06
CA GLN A 269 -3.51 -18.81 13.48
C GLN A 269 -2.48 -19.41 14.46
N ASN A 270 -1.77 -20.47 14.05
CA ASN A 270 -0.68 -21.09 14.80
C ASN A 270 0.65 -20.31 14.68
N GLY A 271 0.68 -19.17 14.03
CA GLY A 271 1.86 -18.33 13.82
C GLY A 271 2.75 -18.73 12.65
N LYS A 272 2.46 -19.84 11.96
CA LYS A 272 3.20 -20.30 10.77
C LYS A 272 2.73 -19.60 9.50
N PHE A 273 3.42 -19.85 8.40
CA PHE A 273 3.17 -19.24 7.10
C PHE A 273 2.94 -20.29 6.03
N VAL A 274 2.06 -19.98 5.10
CA VAL A 274 1.76 -20.78 3.91
C VAL A 274 1.77 -19.86 2.70
N VAL A 275 2.38 -20.31 1.61
CA VAL A 275 2.29 -19.66 0.31
C VAL A 275 1.53 -20.58 -0.63
N ARG A 276 0.42 -20.11 -1.16
CA ARG A 276 -0.42 -20.84 -2.12
C ARG A 276 0.02 -20.48 -3.52
N MET A 277 0.15 -21.47 -4.41
CA MET A 277 0.57 -21.27 -5.79
C MET A 277 -0.30 -22.14 -6.72
N TYR A 278 -0.93 -21.50 -7.71
CA TYR A 278 -1.76 -22.16 -8.72
C TYR A 278 -1.86 -21.30 -9.97
N GLY A 279 -2.41 -21.81 -11.05
CA GLY A 279 -2.58 -21.06 -12.29
C GLY A 279 -3.71 -20.03 -12.19
N VAL A 280 -3.54 -18.85 -12.79
CA VAL A 280 -4.56 -17.78 -12.81
C VAL A 280 -5.93 -18.27 -13.34
N SER A 281 -5.92 -19.26 -14.22
CA SER A 281 -7.13 -19.87 -14.80
C SER A 281 -7.54 -21.19 -14.13
N ASP A 282 -6.80 -21.64 -13.10
CA ASP A 282 -7.18 -22.87 -12.40
C ASP A 282 -8.47 -22.68 -11.60
N ASN A 283 -9.37 -23.64 -11.68
CA ASN A 283 -10.59 -23.67 -10.89
C ASN A 283 -10.38 -24.57 -9.65
N PRO A 284 -10.43 -24.03 -8.43
CA PRO A 284 -10.22 -24.82 -7.21
C PRO A 284 -11.20 -26.00 -7.04
N LYS A 285 -12.37 -25.95 -7.66
CA LYS A 285 -13.37 -27.02 -7.63
C LYS A 285 -13.01 -28.20 -8.53
N GLU A 286 -12.04 -28.04 -9.44
CA GLU A 286 -11.58 -29.06 -10.36
C GLU A 286 -10.32 -29.75 -9.87
N ALA A 287 -10.12 -30.99 -10.32
CA ALA A 287 -8.91 -31.77 -10.02
C ALA A 287 -7.78 -31.45 -11.01
N LEU A 288 -7.47 -30.16 -11.18
CA LEU A 288 -6.46 -29.64 -12.11
C LEU A 288 -5.57 -28.60 -11.43
N LEU A 289 -4.26 -28.63 -11.72
CA LEU A 289 -3.28 -27.65 -11.28
C LEU A 289 -2.25 -27.42 -12.39
N PHE A 290 -2.15 -26.21 -12.92
CA PHE A 290 -1.29 -25.88 -14.09
C PHE A 290 -1.49 -26.87 -15.26
N GLY A 291 -2.73 -27.28 -15.51
CA GLY A 291 -3.08 -28.25 -16.55
C GLY A 291 -2.72 -29.70 -16.24
N LYS A 292 -2.21 -30.01 -15.06
CA LYS A 292 -1.95 -31.39 -14.60
C LYS A 292 -3.09 -31.90 -13.74
N THR A 293 -3.49 -33.16 -13.95
CA THR A 293 -4.55 -33.80 -13.17
C THR A 293 -4.07 -34.11 -11.75
N LEU A 294 -4.89 -33.74 -10.77
CA LEU A 294 -4.77 -34.13 -9.37
C LEU A 294 -5.67 -35.31 -9.04
N PRO A 295 -5.40 -36.09 -7.97
CA PRO A 295 -6.25 -37.16 -7.53
C PRO A 295 -7.56 -36.73 -6.85
N MET A 296 -7.67 -35.43 -6.54
CA MET A 296 -8.81 -34.78 -5.87
C MET A 296 -8.92 -33.33 -6.32
N PRO A 297 -10.03 -32.61 -6.04
CA PRO A 297 -10.15 -31.20 -6.33
C PRO A 297 -9.00 -30.38 -5.72
N LEU A 298 -8.51 -29.36 -6.43
CA LEU A 298 -7.42 -28.50 -5.98
C LEU A 298 -7.72 -27.87 -4.61
N TRP A 299 -8.97 -27.56 -4.33
CA TRP A 299 -9.43 -27.01 -3.04
C TRP A 299 -9.07 -27.88 -1.84
N GLU A 300 -9.07 -29.23 -2.02
CA GLU A 300 -8.84 -30.21 -0.97
C GLU A 300 -7.43 -30.82 -0.98
N ALA A 301 -6.65 -30.57 -2.04
CA ALA A 301 -5.33 -31.15 -2.20
C ALA A 301 -4.32 -30.53 -1.21
N ALA A 302 -3.79 -31.33 -0.28
CA ALA A 302 -2.76 -30.93 0.68
C ALA A 302 -1.38 -30.93 0.02
N ILE A 303 -1.03 -29.82 -0.61
CA ILE A 303 0.19 -29.66 -1.43
C ILE A 303 1.07 -28.48 -1.03
N TYR A 304 0.60 -27.59 -0.12
CA TYR A 304 1.32 -26.37 0.27
C TYR A 304 2.06 -26.58 1.58
N PRO A 305 3.39 -26.39 1.60
CA PRO A 305 4.20 -26.49 2.82
C PRO A 305 3.80 -25.45 3.87
N VAL A 306 3.88 -25.85 5.15
CA VAL A 306 3.65 -24.97 6.31
C VAL A 306 5.00 -24.66 6.97
N CYS A 307 5.41 -23.40 6.97
CA CYS A 307 6.77 -22.96 7.33
C CYS A 307 6.78 -21.98 8.51
N ASP A 308 7.96 -21.76 9.10
CA ASP A 308 8.14 -20.85 10.22
C ASP A 308 8.31 -19.37 9.79
N SER A 309 8.62 -19.11 8.52
CA SER A 309 8.70 -17.77 7.95
C SER A 309 8.06 -17.68 6.55
N MET A 310 7.71 -16.47 6.11
CA MET A 310 7.18 -16.22 4.77
C MET A 310 8.23 -16.53 3.70
N GLU A 311 9.47 -16.17 3.93
CA GLU A 311 10.58 -16.40 3.00
C GLU A 311 10.79 -17.91 2.77
N GLU A 312 10.76 -18.70 3.84
CA GLU A 312 10.82 -20.16 3.77
C GLU A 312 9.61 -20.74 3.03
N ALA A 313 8.40 -20.26 3.32
CA ALA A 313 7.18 -20.70 2.65
C ALA A 313 7.21 -20.43 1.14
N VAL A 314 7.70 -19.27 0.71
CA VAL A 314 7.93 -18.98 -0.73
C VAL A 314 8.90 -19.99 -1.34
N HIS A 315 10.05 -20.21 -0.68
CA HIS A 315 11.09 -21.13 -1.18
C HIS A 315 10.55 -22.55 -1.32
N GLN A 316 9.96 -23.09 -0.26
CA GLN A 316 9.42 -24.44 -0.20
C GLN A 316 8.26 -24.67 -1.20
N THR A 317 7.42 -23.66 -1.41
CA THR A 317 6.34 -23.74 -2.39
C THR A 317 6.87 -23.76 -3.82
N LEU A 318 7.90 -22.97 -4.13
CA LEU A 318 8.56 -23.02 -5.44
C LEU A 318 9.31 -24.33 -5.67
N GLU A 319 9.87 -24.96 -4.65
CA GLU A 319 10.42 -26.31 -4.74
C GLU A 319 9.32 -27.36 -4.99
N ALA A 320 8.22 -27.32 -4.22
CA ALA A 320 7.07 -28.20 -4.42
C ALA A 320 6.48 -28.05 -5.85
N TRP A 321 6.44 -26.84 -6.40
CA TRP A 321 6.04 -26.60 -7.79
C TRP A 321 6.98 -27.30 -8.80
N ARG A 322 8.30 -27.19 -8.62
CA ARG A 322 9.29 -27.86 -9.48
C ARG A 322 9.17 -29.39 -9.42
N GLU A 323 8.78 -29.94 -8.27
CA GLU A 323 8.51 -31.36 -8.05
C GLU A 323 7.13 -31.80 -8.54
N GLY A 324 6.28 -30.87 -8.97
CA GLY A 324 4.92 -31.15 -9.46
C GLY A 324 3.86 -31.23 -8.37
N PHE A 325 4.07 -30.59 -7.24
CA PHE A 325 3.18 -30.53 -6.09
C PHE A 325 2.76 -31.91 -5.56
N PRO A 326 3.66 -32.70 -5.01
CA PRO A 326 3.32 -33.97 -4.40
C PRO A 326 2.40 -33.75 -3.18
N ILE A 327 1.37 -34.61 -3.03
CA ILE A 327 0.56 -34.62 -1.81
C ILE A 327 1.43 -35.11 -0.66
N ARG A 328 1.42 -34.37 0.47
CA ARG A 328 2.28 -34.62 1.62
C ARG A 328 1.46 -34.53 2.91
N GLU A 329 1.77 -35.36 3.88
CA GLU A 329 1.12 -35.33 5.21
C GLU A 329 1.43 -34.06 6.01
N ASP A 330 2.57 -33.42 5.76
CA ASP A 330 3.02 -32.19 6.39
C ASP A 330 2.62 -30.90 5.64
N ALA A 331 1.82 -31.06 4.57
CA ALA A 331 1.30 -29.96 3.77
C ALA A 331 -0.16 -29.65 4.10
N ILE A 332 -0.62 -28.48 3.67
CA ILE A 332 -2.00 -28.00 3.87
C ILE A 332 -2.69 -27.77 2.52
N SER A 333 -4.01 -27.89 2.49
CA SER A 333 -4.84 -27.61 1.31
C SER A 333 -5.17 -26.11 1.16
N LEU A 334 -5.72 -25.69 0.02
CA LEU A 334 -6.33 -24.37 -0.14
C LEU A 334 -7.41 -24.14 0.92
N LYS A 335 -8.30 -25.12 1.11
CA LYS A 335 -9.39 -25.09 2.08
C LYS A 335 -8.89 -24.86 3.50
N ASP A 336 -7.93 -25.66 3.93
CA ASP A 336 -7.45 -25.61 5.30
C ASP A 336 -6.60 -24.36 5.55
N SER A 337 -5.79 -23.95 4.56
CA SER A 337 -5.03 -22.70 4.63
C SER A 337 -5.92 -21.46 4.75
N PHE A 338 -7.09 -21.47 4.09
CA PHE A 338 -8.09 -20.43 4.21
C PHE A 338 -8.77 -20.44 5.60
N ASN A 339 -9.22 -21.60 6.05
CA ASN A 339 -9.92 -21.75 7.33
C ASN A 339 -9.03 -21.43 8.55
N GLN A 340 -7.72 -21.65 8.43
CA GLN A 340 -6.73 -21.42 9.48
C GLN A 340 -6.00 -20.07 9.35
N ALA A 341 -6.38 -19.22 8.38
CA ALA A 341 -5.75 -17.93 8.18
C ALA A 341 -5.94 -17.01 9.39
N ASP A 342 -4.88 -16.31 9.77
CA ASP A 342 -4.90 -15.26 10.79
C ASP A 342 -5.26 -13.92 10.15
N LEU A 343 -6.54 -13.62 10.07
CA LEU A 343 -7.03 -12.37 9.49
C LEU A 343 -6.55 -11.12 10.26
N SER A 344 -6.21 -11.27 11.54
CA SER A 344 -5.67 -10.15 12.34
C SER A 344 -4.26 -9.74 11.91
N ALA A 345 -3.55 -10.59 11.17
CA ALA A 345 -2.22 -10.32 10.66
C ALA A 345 -2.22 -9.50 9.34
N LEU A 346 -3.36 -9.35 8.67
CA LEU A 346 -3.44 -8.66 7.37
C LEU A 346 -3.10 -7.18 7.50
N MET A 347 -3.80 -6.43 8.37
CA MET A 347 -3.53 -4.99 8.54
C MET A 347 -2.09 -4.69 8.95
N PRO A 348 -1.49 -5.36 9.96
CA PRO A 348 -0.08 -5.16 10.28
C PRO A 348 0.88 -5.45 9.14
N TRP A 349 0.54 -6.40 8.26
CA TRP A 349 1.33 -6.67 7.06
C TRP A 349 1.20 -5.53 6.04
N GLN A 350 -0.02 -5.09 5.75
CA GLN A 350 -0.30 -3.98 4.85
C GLN A 350 0.38 -2.69 5.29
N GLU A 351 0.31 -2.37 6.58
CA GLU A 351 1.02 -1.23 7.17
C GLU A 351 2.54 -1.36 7.00
N LYS A 352 3.10 -2.56 7.18
CA LYS A 352 4.54 -2.81 7.00
C LYS A 352 4.98 -2.59 5.55
N VAL A 353 4.17 -2.99 4.58
CA VAL A 353 4.45 -2.77 3.16
C VAL A 353 4.30 -1.30 2.81
N SER A 354 3.24 -0.65 3.28
CA SER A 354 3.02 0.79 3.10
C SER A 354 4.18 1.62 3.66
N ASP A 355 4.62 1.32 4.88
CA ASP A 355 5.80 1.96 5.47
C ASP A 355 7.05 1.80 4.60
N LYS A 356 7.20 0.64 3.94
CA LYS A 356 8.34 0.39 3.05
C LYS A 356 8.26 1.22 1.77
N VAL A 357 7.08 1.33 1.18
CA VAL A 357 6.86 2.18 -0.01
C VAL A 357 7.17 3.64 0.34
N GLU A 358 6.59 4.15 1.42
CA GLU A 358 6.79 5.52 1.88
C GLU A 358 8.26 5.83 2.19
N LEU A 359 8.95 4.92 2.89
CA LEU A 359 10.37 5.05 3.18
C LEU A 359 11.22 5.17 1.90
N GLU A 360 10.97 4.30 0.93
CA GLU A 360 11.73 4.31 -0.32
C GLU A 360 11.43 5.56 -1.16
N GLU A 361 10.18 6.02 -1.20
CA GLU A 361 9.80 7.28 -1.85
C GLU A 361 10.57 8.47 -1.27
N ILE A 362 10.63 8.57 0.06
CA ILE A 362 11.39 9.61 0.74
C ILE A 362 12.88 9.51 0.39
N LEU A 363 13.46 8.32 0.46
CA LEU A 363 14.88 8.11 0.20
C LEU A 363 15.23 8.38 -1.28
N GLU A 364 14.39 7.95 -2.21
CA GLU A 364 14.58 8.23 -3.64
C GLU A 364 14.47 9.74 -3.94
N ALA A 365 13.51 10.44 -3.36
CA ALA A 365 13.38 11.90 -3.51
C ALA A 365 14.61 12.64 -2.95
N ILE A 366 15.15 12.16 -1.81
CA ILE A 366 16.40 12.65 -1.25
C ILE A 366 17.56 12.44 -2.22
N ASP A 367 17.69 11.24 -2.78
CA ASP A 367 18.80 10.86 -3.68
C ASP A 367 18.74 11.60 -5.03
N ARG A 368 17.52 11.87 -5.53
CA ARG A 368 17.29 12.68 -6.74
C ARG A 368 17.41 14.18 -6.48
N LYS A 369 17.63 14.59 -5.22
CA LYS A 369 17.70 16.00 -4.80
C LYS A 369 16.43 16.78 -5.14
N GLU A 370 15.28 16.14 -5.01
CA GLU A 370 13.96 16.74 -5.26
C GLU A 370 13.60 17.81 -4.22
N ASN A 371 12.54 18.56 -4.50
CA ASN A 371 11.98 19.53 -3.56
C ASN A 371 11.23 18.83 -2.43
N LEU A 372 11.89 18.62 -1.30
CA LEU A 372 11.36 17.92 -0.14
C LEU A 372 10.17 18.65 0.52
N THR A 373 10.06 19.97 0.38
CA THR A 373 8.88 20.69 0.89
C THR A 373 7.59 20.20 0.23
N ARG A 374 7.65 20.02 -1.10
CA ARG A 374 6.50 19.46 -1.85
C ARG A 374 6.18 18.03 -1.43
N LEU A 375 7.20 17.20 -1.25
CA LEU A 375 7.03 15.82 -0.79
C LEU A 375 6.33 15.78 0.58
N VAL A 376 6.83 16.57 1.55
CA VAL A 376 6.26 16.64 2.90
C VAL A 376 4.82 17.18 2.88
N GLU A 377 4.51 18.16 2.02
CA GLU A 377 3.16 18.67 1.85
C GLU A 377 2.17 17.61 1.31
N GLN A 378 2.66 16.64 0.53
CA GLN A 378 1.85 15.52 0.05
C GLN A 378 1.57 14.49 1.15
N MET A 379 2.47 14.35 2.11
CA MET A 379 2.36 13.45 3.27
C MET A 379 1.55 14.07 4.42
N ARG A 380 0.33 14.53 4.13
CA ARG A 380 -0.53 15.32 5.06
C ARG A 380 -0.84 14.63 6.38
N ASP A 381 -0.94 13.30 6.36
CA ASP A 381 -1.28 12.49 7.55
C ASP A 381 -0.05 12.15 8.40
N GLY A 382 1.12 12.68 8.03
CA GLY A 382 2.39 12.40 8.68
C GLY A 382 3.02 11.10 8.18
N ILE A 383 4.15 10.73 8.77
CA ILE A 383 4.84 9.46 8.54
C ILE A 383 4.80 8.60 9.80
N SER A 384 4.78 7.28 9.61
CA SER A 384 4.71 6.34 10.74
C SER A 384 5.97 6.39 11.63
N GLU A 385 5.84 5.98 12.89
CA GLU A 385 7.00 5.89 13.80
C GLU A 385 8.04 4.86 13.31
N ARG A 386 7.62 3.89 12.52
CA ARG A 386 8.53 2.92 11.89
C ARG A 386 9.36 3.57 10.79
N VAL A 387 8.74 4.35 9.92
CA VAL A 387 9.43 5.12 8.86
C VAL A 387 10.40 6.13 9.48
N LYS A 388 9.97 6.89 10.51
CA LYS A 388 10.87 7.79 11.26
C LYS A 388 12.07 7.04 11.83
N GLY A 389 11.85 5.87 12.43
CA GLY A 389 12.91 5.04 12.99
C GLY A 389 13.93 4.56 11.96
N GLU A 390 13.48 4.16 10.77
CA GLU A 390 14.37 3.73 9.69
C GLU A 390 15.15 4.92 9.08
N LEU A 391 14.50 6.06 8.85
CA LEU A 391 15.16 7.29 8.43
C LEU A 391 16.24 7.73 9.43
N LEU A 392 15.95 7.66 10.72
CA LEU A 392 16.92 8.00 11.77
C LEU A 392 18.12 7.05 11.76
N LYS A 393 17.90 5.74 11.63
CA LYS A 393 18.98 4.75 11.51
C LYS A 393 19.85 5.03 10.28
N GLU A 394 19.23 5.36 9.15
CA GLU A 394 19.97 5.72 7.94
C GLU A 394 20.80 6.97 8.16
N ALA A 395 20.23 8.06 8.72
CA ALA A 395 20.97 9.27 9.03
C ALA A 395 22.17 9.01 9.96
N GLN A 396 22.03 8.12 10.94
CA GLN A 396 23.11 7.79 11.88
C GLN A 396 24.26 7.00 11.23
N ARG A 397 24.02 6.29 10.15
CA ARG A 397 25.06 5.54 9.40
C ARG A 397 25.88 6.42 8.47
N LEU A 398 25.34 7.57 8.07
CA LEU A 398 25.96 8.43 7.07
C LEU A 398 27.11 9.25 7.68
N SER A 399 28.22 9.34 6.92
CA SER A 399 29.41 10.12 7.26
C SER A 399 29.12 11.62 7.20
N GLU A 400 29.76 12.40 8.07
CA GLU A 400 29.73 13.86 8.06
C GLU A 400 30.92 14.47 7.29
N THR A 401 31.85 13.64 6.81
CA THR A 401 33.05 14.08 6.09
C THR A 401 33.00 13.83 4.60
N GLU A 402 32.12 12.95 4.13
CA GLU A 402 31.89 12.68 2.73
C GLU A 402 30.72 13.50 2.23
N LEU A 403 30.95 14.36 1.23
CA LEU A 403 30.00 15.38 0.81
C LEU A 403 28.61 14.84 0.45
N ASP A 404 28.53 13.77 -0.34
CA ASP A 404 27.25 13.18 -0.75
C ASP A 404 26.49 12.56 0.44
N GLN A 405 27.19 11.87 1.33
CA GLN A 405 26.60 11.30 2.53
C GLN A 405 26.16 12.39 3.51
N PHE A 406 26.94 13.43 3.66
CA PHE A 406 26.62 14.58 4.48
C PHE A 406 25.36 15.30 3.99
N SER A 407 25.25 15.57 2.68
CA SER A 407 24.07 16.16 2.07
C SER A 407 22.82 15.29 2.31
N ARG A 408 22.92 13.98 2.06
CA ARG A 408 21.85 13.02 2.31
C ARG A 408 21.41 13.01 3.78
N LYS A 409 22.35 13.05 4.72
CA LYS A 409 22.08 13.11 6.17
C LYS A 409 21.28 14.34 6.56
N ILE A 410 21.67 15.52 6.07
CA ILE A 410 20.94 16.77 6.30
C ILE A 410 19.52 16.68 5.77
N ARG A 411 19.33 16.19 4.56
CA ARG A 411 18.02 16.05 3.92
C ARG A 411 17.11 15.09 4.70
N ILE A 412 17.64 13.99 5.22
CA ILE A 412 16.88 13.08 6.10
C ILE A 412 16.46 13.81 7.38
N TYR A 413 17.36 14.52 8.05
CA TYR A 413 17.00 15.27 9.26
C TYR A 413 15.99 16.39 8.98
N TYR A 414 16.05 17.01 7.80
CA TYR A 414 15.06 17.98 7.39
C TYR A 414 13.66 17.35 7.26
N VAL A 415 13.53 16.21 6.57
CA VAL A 415 12.25 15.48 6.48
C VAL A 415 11.75 15.12 7.88
N LEU A 416 12.60 14.54 8.73
CA LEU A 416 12.23 14.19 10.10
C LEU A 416 11.76 15.42 10.90
N SER A 417 12.41 16.59 10.72
CA SER A 417 12.05 17.81 11.43
C SER A 417 10.71 18.40 11.02
N CYS A 418 10.24 18.11 9.81
CA CYS A 418 8.91 18.53 9.36
C CYS A 418 7.78 17.80 10.11
N PHE A 419 8.05 16.60 10.62
CA PHE A 419 7.08 15.78 11.39
C PHE A 419 7.35 15.79 12.91
N ASP A 420 8.55 16.15 13.33
CA ASP A 420 8.93 16.24 14.74
C ASP A 420 10.05 17.27 14.92
N GLU A 421 9.69 18.43 15.46
CA GLU A 421 10.55 19.62 15.58
C GLU A 421 11.88 19.33 16.31
N LYS A 422 11.95 18.32 17.18
CA LYS A 422 13.19 17.93 17.89
C LYS A 422 14.37 17.61 16.94
N TYR A 423 14.09 17.19 15.70
CA TYR A 423 15.13 16.88 14.70
C TYR A 423 15.69 18.11 13.99
N MET A 424 15.09 19.30 14.19
CA MET A 424 15.61 20.55 13.64
C MET A 424 17.01 20.86 14.18
N ASP A 425 17.21 20.67 15.48
CA ASP A 425 18.52 20.85 16.10
C ASP A 425 19.55 19.87 15.54
N SER A 426 19.16 18.63 15.26
CA SER A 426 20.04 17.63 14.63
C SER A 426 20.44 18.03 13.20
N CYS A 427 19.52 18.63 12.45
CA CYS A 427 19.79 19.15 11.11
C CYS A 427 20.85 20.27 11.17
N PHE A 428 20.65 21.27 12.01
CA PHE A 428 21.59 22.38 12.16
C PHE A 428 22.93 21.96 12.77
N ALA A 429 22.92 21.05 13.74
CA ALA A 429 24.14 20.49 14.32
C ALA A 429 24.98 19.77 13.26
N THR A 430 24.33 18.97 12.38
CA THR A 430 25.00 18.30 11.28
C THR A 430 25.62 19.30 10.31
N ILE A 431 24.91 20.38 9.94
CA ILE A 431 25.44 21.44 9.07
C ILE A 431 26.66 22.10 9.71
N SER A 432 26.56 22.48 10.99
CA SER A 432 27.64 23.09 11.74
C SER A 432 28.89 22.20 11.81
N SER A 433 28.69 20.92 12.16
CA SER A 433 29.77 19.91 12.22
C SER A 433 30.50 19.76 10.87
N GLY A 434 29.75 19.67 9.77
CA GLY A 434 30.34 19.53 8.44
C GLY A 434 31.12 20.78 7.99
N ILE A 435 30.62 21.97 8.31
CA ILE A 435 31.33 23.24 8.01
C ILE A 435 32.63 23.29 8.79
N LEU A 436 32.59 23.01 10.10
CA LEU A 436 33.79 23.02 10.96
C LEU A 436 34.82 21.98 10.49
N ALA A 437 34.37 20.74 10.22
CA ALA A 437 35.24 19.70 9.70
C ALA A 437 35.90 20.09 8.36
N GLY A 438 35.15 20.77 7.49
CA GLY A 438 35.69 21.32 6.23
C GLY A 438 36.69 22.45 6.44
N ALA A 439 36.40 23.33 7.36
CA ALA A 439 37.24 24.50 7.67
C ALA A 439 38.60 24.12 8.26
N VAL A 440 38.63 23.07 9.09
CA VAL A 440 39.90 22.62 9.73
C VAL A 440 40.63 21.55 8.92
N LYS A 441 40.05 21.06 7.80
CA LYS A 441 40.68 20.06 6.96
C LYS A 441 41.99 20.57 6.36
N GLY A 442 43.09 19.93 6.69
CA GLY A 442 44.41 20.30 6.19
C GLY A 442 45.10 21.40 6.98
N LEU A 443 44.50 21.91 8.06
CA LEU A 443 45.18 22.79 8.99
C LEU A 443 46.17 21.94 9.82
N CYS A 444 47.41 22.47 9.93
CA CYS A 444 48.43 21.90 10.77
C CYS A 444 48.77 22.87 11.88
N TYR A 445 48.64 22.42 13.13
CA TYR A 445 49.15 23.16 14.27
C TYR A 445 50.67 23.09 14.28
N ASP A 446 51.33 24.27 14.25
CA ASP A 446 52.78 24.37 14.39
C ASP A 446 53.14 24.83 15.80
N ALA A 447 53.44 23.87 16.66
CA ALA A 447 53.83 24.15 18.05
C ALA A 447 55.15 24.96 18.18
N ASP A 448 55.96 24.95 17.12
CA ASP A 448 57.24 25.67 17.09
C ASP A 448 57.15 27.05 16.45
N ALA A 449 55.97 27.45 15.98
CA ALA A 449 55.73 28.75 15.38
C ALA A 449 56.07 29.86 16.37
N LYS A 450 56.88 30.83 15.95
CA LYS A 450 57.28 31.99 16.75
C LYS A 450 56.80 33.27 16.11
N MET A 451 56.33 34.18 16.93
CA MET A 451 56.03 35.53 16.46
C MET A 451 57.31 36.21 16.00
N GLY A 452 57.39 36.56 14.73
CA GLY A 452 58.52 37.21 14.12
C GLY A 452 58.56 38.78 14.39
N LYS A 453 57.44 39.32 14.92
CA LYS A 453 57.23 40.72 15.22
C LYS A 453 56.47 40.86 16.53
N ASP A 454 56.74 41.93 17.27
CA ASP A 454 56.05 42.27 18.53
C ASP A 454 54.60 42.76 18.28
N GLN A 455 54.34 43.29 17.10
CA GLN A 455 52.99 43.70 16.67
C GLN A 455 52.81 43.51 15.16
N VAL A 456 51.62 43.06 14.78
CA VAL A 456 51.16 43.02 13.40
C VAL A 456 49.80 43.71 13.32
N THR A 457 49.68 44.63 12.37
CA THR A 457 48.42 45.33 12.07
C THR A 457 48.01 44.97 10.63
N VAL A 458 46.78 44.57 10.45
CA VAL A 458 46.20 44.27 9.14
C VAL A 458 44.96 45.15 8.96
N ASN A 459 44.91 45.87 7.84
CA ASN A 459 43.76 46.68 7.45
C ASN A 459 43.05 46.02 6.27
N LEU A 460 41.74 45.82 6.37
CA LEU A 460 40.94 45.13 5.40
C LEU A 460 39.82 46.03 4.86
N PRO A 461 39.50 45.95 3.55
CA PRO A 461 38.33 46.59 2.97
C PRO A 461 37.03 45.91 3.42
N VAL A 462 35.91 46.60 3.28
CA VAL A 462 34.59 46.02 3.46
C VAL A 462 34.24 45.14 2.27
N ARG A 463 33.73 43.96 2.53
CA ARG A 463 33.15 43.11 1.50
C ARG A 463 31.69 43.51 1.25
N VAL A 464 31.37 43.87 0.02
CA VAL A 464 30.00 44.14 -0.42
C VAL A 464 29.57 43.02 -1.37
N ASN A 465 28.47 42.35 -1.06
CA ASN A 465 27.88 41.36 -1.94
C ASN A 465 26.99 42.06 -2.99
N TRP A 466 27.29 41.89 -4.27
CA TRP A 466 26.54 42.45 -5.39
C TRP A 466 25.56 41.43 -5.99
N GLY A 467 25.75 40.14 -5.80
CA GLY A 467 24.87 39.09 -6.32
C GLY A 467 25.26 37.72 -5.84
N GLY A 468 24.28 36.82 -5.83
CA GLY A 468 24.47 35.42 -5.49
C GLY A 468 24.66 35.12 -4.00
N GLY A 469 24.49 36.08 -3.10
CA GLY A 469 24.49 35.80 -1.66
C GLY A 469 23.44 34.77 -1.29
N TRP A 470 23.75 33.93 -0.31
CA TRP A 470 23.01 32.74 0.09
C TRP A 470 23.12 31.52 -0.84
N SER A 471 23.55 31.69 -2.11
CA SER A 471 23.84 30.53 -2.95
C SER A 471 25.04 29.70 -2.44
N ASP A 472 25.89 30.28 -1.63
CA ASP A 472 27.05 29.67 -0.97
C ASP A 472 26.72 29.07 0.41
N THR A 473 25.44 29.02 0.79
CA THR A 473 24.99 28.48 2.08
C THR A 473 24.61 27.02 1.98
N PRO A 474 25.14 26.14 2.86
CA PRO A 474 24.65 24.76 2.96
C PRO A 474 23.17 24.70 3.37
N PRO A 475 22.44 23.70 2.90
CA PRO A 475 22.86 22.59 2.02
C PRO A 475 22.91 22.94 0.53
N TYR A 476 22.36 24.08 0.09
CA TYR A 476 22.22 24.40 -1.34
C TYR A 476 23.56 24.37 -2.09
N CYS A 477 24.60 25.03 -1.55
CA CYS A 477 25.90 25.07 -2.22
C CYS A 477 26.59 23.71 -2.33
N MET A 478 26.24 22.77 -1.47
CA MET A 478 26.79 21.40 -1.48
C MET A 478 26.17 20.54 -2.59
N GLU A 479 24.93 20.82 -2.96
CA GLU A 479 24.18 20.09 -3.98
C GLU A 479 24.30 20.72 -5.38
N HIS A 480 24.31 22.04 -5.44
CA HIS A 480 24.18 22.81 -6.70
C HIS A 480 25.42 23.68 -7.00
N GLY A 481 26.35 23.77 -6.05
CA GLY A 481 27.40 24.78 -6.06
C GLY A 481 26.85 26.16 -5.74
N GLY A 482 27.74 27.08 -5.30
CA GLY A 482 27.40 28.45 -5.02
C GLY A 482 28.25 29.42 -5.83
N THR A 483 27.65 30.51 -6.33
CA THR A 483 28.36 31.56 -7.03
C THR A 483 28.00 32.89 -6.42
N VAL A 484 29.00 33.57 -5.89
CA VAL A 484 28.84 34.89 -5.21
C VAL A 484 29.74 35.92 -5.87
N LEU A 485 29.15 37.05 -6.25
CA LEU A 485 29.90 38.22 -6.72
C LEU A 485 30.07 39.21 -5.58
N ASN A 486 31.31 39.35 -5.10
CA ASN A 486 31.68 40.28 -4.06
C ASN A 486 32.62 41.33 -4.58
N ALA A 487 32.53 42.52 -4.00
CA ALA A 487 33.51 43.58 -4.19
C ALA A 487 34.20 43.95 -2.87
N ALA A 488 35.48 44.14 -2.90
CA ALA A 488 36.23 44.75 -1.81
C ALA A 488 36.18 46.29 -1.96
N VAL A 489 35.60 46.96 -0.99
CA VAL A 489 35.34 48.41 -1.04
C VAL A 489 36.04 49.11 0.10
N MET A 490 36.77 50.18 -0.23
CA MET A 490 37.31 51.13 0.76
C MET A 490 36.28 52.22 1.05
N LEU A 491 36.23 52.69 2.27
CA LEU A 491 35.41 53.84 2.69
C LEU A 491 36.29 55.08 2.75
N ASP A 492 35.96 56.09 1.92
CA ASP A 492 36.72 57.31 1.79
C ASP A 492 38.24 57.10 1.57
N GLY A 493 38.57 56.05 0.78
CA GLY A 493 39.94 55.66 0.47
C GLY A 493 40.69 54.92 1.59
N ASN A 494 39.99 54.55 2.67
CA ASN A 494 40.55 53.78 3.80
C ASN A 494 39.92 52.41 3.93
N CYS A 495 40.71 51.44 4.42
CA CYS A 495 40.22 50.13 4.83
C CYS A 495 39.67 50.26 6.26
N PRO A 496 38.34 50.08 6.45
CA PRO A 496 37.71 50.41 7.74
C PRO A 496 37.86 49.31 8.79
N ILE A 497 38.25 48.08 8.38
CA ILE A 497 38.43 46.96 9.30
C ILE A 497 39.92 46.89 9.68
N GLU A 498 40.22 47.03 10.96
CA GLU A 498 41.58 46.89 11.50
C GLU A 498 41.65 45.69 12.47
N VAL A 499 42.64 44.84 12.29
CA VAL A 499 42.98 43.76 13.21
C VAL A 499 44.39 43.93 13.69
N VAL A 500 44.58 43.99 14.99
CA VAL A 500 45.89 44.18 15.63
C VAL A 500 46.20 42.95 16.49
N VAL A 501 47.34 42.32 16.24
CA VAL A 501 47.87 41.22 17.07
C VAL A 501 49.15 41.74 17.72
N LYS A 502 49.21 41.74 19.06
CA LYS A 502 50.36 42.11 19.85
C LYS A 502 50.85 40.99 20.72
N LYS A 503 52.19 40.89 20.86
CA LYS A 503 52.81 40.04 21.84
C LYS A 503 52.58 40.59 23.23
N VAL A 504 52.25 39.72 24.18
CA VAL A 504 52.21 40.06 25.61
C VAL A 504 53.27 39.23 26.34
N ASP A 505 53.76 39.77 27.45
CA ASP A 505 54.85 39.14 28.22
C ASP A 505 54.37 38.02 29.10
N GLU A 506 53.06 37.99 29.41
CA GLU A 506 52.43 36.97 30.22
C GLU A 506 51.92 35.83 29.35
N PRO A 507 51.85 34.58 29.84
CA PRO A 507 51.35 33.41 29.11
C PRO A 507 49.81 33.40 29.05
N VAL A 508 49.23 34.44 28.44
CA VAL A 508 47.78 34.63 28.32
C VAL A 508 47.41 35.00 26.88
N ILE A 509 46.14 34.78 26.51
CA ILE A 509 45.56 35.33 25.28
C ILE A 509 44.50 36.36 25.69
N VAL A 510 44.63 37.57 25.19
CA VAL A 510 43.66 38.64 25.39
C VAL A 510 42.91 38.86 24.09
N LEU A 511 41.60 38.72 24.12
CA LEU A 511 40.71 39.05 22.99
C LEU A 511 40.01 40.37 23.33
N ALA A 512 40.07 41.32 22.41
CA ALA A 512 39.42 42.62 22.54
C ALA A 512 38.72 43.00 21.24
N SER A 513 37.52 43.56 21.34
CA SER A 513 36.73 44.10 20.23
C SER A 513 36.49 45.60 20.47
N ALA A 514 37.04 46.43 19.59
CA ALA A 514 36.84 47.87 19.67
C ALA A 514 35.39 48.30 19.44
N ASP A 515 34.67 47.57 18.61
CA ASP A 515 33.27 47.87 18.26
C ASP A 515 32.30 47.64 19.44
N SER A 516 32.49 46.55 20.18
CA SER A 516 31.65 46.21 21.34
C SER A 516 32.21 46.77 22.67
N GLY A 517 33.46 47.16 22.69
CA GLY A 517 34.17 47.51 23.92
C GLY A 517 34.44 46.32 24.84
N ALA A 518 34.24 45.10 24.35
CA ALA A 518 34.46 43.88 25.11
C ALA A 518 35.96 43.52 25.13
N GLU A 519 36.46 43.08 26.30
CA GLU A 519 37.80 42.55 26.49
C GLU A 519 37.76 41.36 27.46
N GLN A 520 38.48 40.28 27.13
CA GLN A 520 38.59 39.10 27.98
C GLN A 520 39.97 38.47 27.89
N THR A 521 40.50 38.09 29.05
CA THR A 521 41.77 37.38 29.18
C THR A 521 41.53 35.90 29.41
N PHE A 522 42.23 35.07 28.65
CA PHE A 522 42.18 33.62 28.71
C PHE A 522 43.54 33.05 29.14
N THR A 523 43.54 32.26 30.19
CA THR A 523 44.72 31.56 30.72
C THR A 523 44.77 30.10 30.33
N ASP A 524 43.69 29.60 29.68
CA ASP A 524 43.52 28.23 29.29
C ASP A 524 43.04 28.15 27.83
N ILE A 525 43.72 27.34 27.02
CA ILE A 525 43.39 27.14 25.60
C ILE A 525 42.04 26.44 25.42
N SER A 526 41.63 25.56 26.34
CA SER A 526 40.39 24.82 26.21
C SER A 526 39.15 25.76 26.18
N SER A 527 39.22 26.89 26.89
CA SER A 527 38.14 27.89 26.89
C SER A 527 38.05 28.73 25.59
N LEU A 528 39.05 28.62 24.72
CA LEU A 528 39.08 29.25 23.39
C LEU A 528 38.56 28.30 22.28
N GLN A 529 38.44 27.00 22.54
CA GLN A 529 38.05 25.99 21.54
C GLN A 529 36.56 26.04 21.23
N ASP A 530 35.72 26.60 22.11
CA ASP A 530 34.29 26.79 21.84
C ASP A 530 34.05 28.10 21.09
N SER A 531 33.90 28.00 19.78
CA SER A 531 33.52 29.09 18.88
C SER A 531 32.08 28.98 18.36
N SER A 532 31.31 28.02 18.85
CA SER A 532 29.99 27.65 18.31
C SER A 532 28.85 28.55 18.82
N ASN A 533 29.04 29.24 19.94
CA ASN A 533 28.04 30.13 20.50
C ASN A 533 27.97 31.48 19.76
N PRO A 534 26.92 31.75 18.98
CA PRO A 534 26.80 33.00 18.21
C PRO A 534 26.62 34.27 19.08
N TYR A 535 26.29 34.08 20.36
CA TYR A 535 26.14 35.19 21.33
C TYR A 535 27.43 35.50 22.09
N ASP A 536 28.49 34.71 21.88
CA ASP A 536 29.79 35.01 22.44
C ASP A 536 30.43 36.17 21.64
N PRO A 537 30.74 37.31 22.28
CA PRO A 537 31.35 38.46 21.60
C PRO A 537 32.71 38.13 20.97
N PHE A 538 33.34 37.04 21.36
CA PHE A 538 34.63 36.58 20.85
C PHE A 538 34.53 35.32 19.98
N ALA A 539 33.32 34.84 19.60
CA ALA A 539 33.14 33.65 18.77
C ALA A 539 33.98 33.73 17.47
N LEU A 540 33.94 34.86 16.78
CA LEU A 540 34.72 35.11 15.55
C LEU A 540 36.23 35.07 15.78
N HIS A 541 36.71 35.66 16.88
CA HIS A 541 38.13 35.64 17.24
C HIS A 541 38.60 34.22 17.56
N LYS A 542 37.83 33.48 18.35
CA LYS A 542 38.09 32.05 18.66
C LYS A 542 38.12 31.22 17.39
N ALA A 543 37.10 31.35 16.52
CA ALA A 543 37.05 30.65 15.24
C ALA A 543 38.27 30.96 14.35
N ALA A 544 38.74 32.21 14.33
CA ALA A 544 39.93 32.60 13.59
C ALA A 544 41.21 31.94 14.15
N LEU A 545 41.36 31.86 15.47
CA LEU A 545 42.52 31.18 16.10
C LEU A 545 42.54 29.68 15.77
N ILE A 546 41.37 29.04 15.79
CA ILE A 546 41.21 27.63 15.39
C ILE A 546 41.54 27.47 13.91
N ALA A 547 40.92 28.28 13.05
CA ALA A 547 41.11 28.19 11.59
C ALA A 547 42.56 28.47 11.15
N CYS A 548 43.31 29.28 11.91
CA CYS A 548 44.72 29.52 11.66
C CYS A 548 45.65 28.49 12.31
N GLY A 549 45.13 27.48 12.99
CA GLY A 549 45.93 26.47 13.69
C GLY A 549 46.77 27.03 14.84
N VAL A 550 46.29 28.09 15.50
CA VAL A 550 46.96 28.69 16.68
C VAL A 550 46.58 27.94 17.95
N ILE A 551 45.36 27.40 17.98
CA ILE A 551 44.80 26.60 19.09
C ILE A 551 44.10 25.36 18.57
#